data_627a042699e27367799d2932c31fd08a
#
_entry.id   627a042699e27367799d2932c31fd08a
#
_cell.length_a   1.000
_cell.length_b   1.000
_cell.length_c   1.000
_cell.angle_alpha   90.00
_cell.angle_beta   90.00
_cell.angle_gamma   90.00
#
_symmetry.space_group_name_H-M   'P 1'
#
loop_
_entity.id
_entity.type
_entity.pdbx_description
1 polymer ?
#
loop_
_entity_poly.entity_id
_entity_poly.type
_entity_poly.pdbx_seq_one_letter_code
_entity_poly.pdbx_strand_id
1 'polypeptide(L)'
;MHEAAALVLYKEPLIRRSYSSDLDGHQPPCSIAYDRARQCHNPQLGKFRTLLVSIIPVHPVGMNALSDWPRNRLLLSLPSSNLDRLMPELEHIHCARAQILMDADSPLDHVFFPDTGVVSVVAVYADGSIIEMATIGREGCTAVQAIFGATSSSVRILAQIPGDATKMSRAAFTRAMESTPAFRSLMFNYVQAFLEQVMVSVACNGVHSLKQRLARWLLMMRDRGDDDALQITQNLLAEMLGVQRPTITNAAGELERAGLIARGRRQVTILDRPGLVAASCECYQLVRARVAALLPKTYA
;
A
#
# COMPACT_ATOMS: atom_id res chain seq x y z
N MET A 1 -53.13 11.38 3.03
CA MET A 1 -52.16 12.42 3.44
C MET A 1 -50.92 12.12 2.64
N HIS A 2 -50.62 12.99 1.68
CA HIS A 2 -49.48 12.86 0.76
C HIS A 2 -48.25 13.49 1.39
N GLU A 3 -47.14 12.76 1.46
CA GLU A 3 -45.84 13.33 1.72
C GLU A 3 -45.03 13.37 0.42
N ALA A 4 -44.61 14.58 0.09
CA ALA A 4 -43.93 14.91 -1.16
C ALA A 4 -42.40 14.64 -1.00
N ALA A 5 -41.87 13.83 -1.90
CA ALA A 5 -40.44 13.67 -2.08
C ALA A 5 -39.86 14.91 -2.78
N ALA A 6 -38.93 15.58 -2.15
CA ALA A 6 -38.19 16.70 -2.72
C ALA A 6 -37.05 16.19 -3.62
N LEU A 7 -37.20 16.45 -4.91
CA LEU A 7 -36.19 16.19 -5.94
C LEU A 7 -35.21 17.36 -5.94
N VAL A 8 -33.97 17.12 -5.52
CA VAL A 8 -32.89 18.11 -5.62
C VAL A 8 -32.27 17.99 -7.00
N LEU A 9 -32.58 18.97 -7.87
CA LEU A 9 -31.95 19.13 -9.17
C LEU A 9 -30.55 19.77 -9.01
N TYR A 10 -29.52 19.04 -9.32
CA TYR A 10 -28.17 19.59 -9.50
C TYR A 10 -28.10 20.33 -10.84
N LYS A 11 -27.83 21.62 -10.81
CA LYS A 11 -27.48 22.43 -11.98
C LYS A 11 -25.99 22.31 -12.26
N GLU A 12 -25.62 21.67 -13.35
CA GLU A 12 -24.26 21.71 -13.90
C GLU A 12 -23.99 23.06 -14.61
N PRO A 13 -22.79 23.64 -14.46
CA PRO A 13 -22.31 24.66 -15.37
C PRO A 13 -21.58 24.00 -16.56
N LEU A 14 -22.17 24.13 -17.75
CA LEU A 14 -21.57 23.78 -19.03
C LEU A 14 -20.33 24.64 -19.31
N ILE A 15 -19.15 24.02 -19.25
CA ILE A 15 -17.94 24.61 -19.84
C ILE A 15 -17.93 24.26 -21.33
N ARG A 16 -18.35 25.20 -22.17
CA ARG A 16 -18.14 25.15 -23.62
C ARG A 16 -16.65 25.38 -23.91
N ARG A 17 -15.94 24.36 -24.35
CA ARG A 17 -14.70 24.53 -25.13
C ARG A 17 -15.07 24.43 -26.61
N SER A 18 -14.88 25.56 -27.32
CA SER A 18 -14.95 25.63 -28.77
C SER A 18 -13.79 24.84 -29.38
N TYR A 19 -14.12 23.80 -30.13
CA TYR A 19 -13.20 23.18 -31.09
C TYR A 19 -13.47 23.82 -32.45
N SER A 20 -12.45 24.48 -33.00
CA SER A 20 -12.41 24.86 -34.42
C SER A 20 -12.06 23.62 -35.23
N SER A 21 -12.92 23.33 -36.19
CA SER A 21 -12.72 22.30 -37.20
C SER A 21 -11.72 22.82 -38.24
N ASP A 22 -10.59 22.15 -38.40
CA ASP A 22 -9.88 22.12 -39.68
C ASP A 22 -9.81 20.65 -40.14
N LEU A 23 -10.49 20.45 -41.27
CA LEU A 23 -10.49 19.23 -42.06
C LEU A 23 -9.22 19.24 -42.91
N ASP A 24 -8.34 18.26 -42.70
CA ASP A 24 -7.58 17.68 -43.81
C ASP A 24 -7.13 16.26 -43.42
N GLY A 25 -7.57 15.32 -44.26
CA GLY A 25 -7.39 13.91 -44.04
C GLY A 25 -5.97 13.43 -44.28
N HIS A 26 -5.48 12.59 -43.38
CA HIS A 26 -4.64 11.44 -43.69
C HIS A 26 -4.55 10.54 -42.47
N GLN A 27 -5.20 9.41 -42.55
CA GLN A 27 -4.92 8.26 -41.67
C GLN A 27 -3.61 7.61 -42.10
N PRO A 28 -2.70 7.27 -41.16
CA PRO A 28 -1.76 6.17 -41.36
C PRO A 28 -2.21 4.92 -40.61
N PRO A 29 -1.93 3.75 -41.13
CA PRO A 29 -2.41 2.49 -40.57
C PRO A 29 -1.60 2.06 -39.35
N CYS A 30 -2.31 1.51 -38.40
CA CYS A 30 -1.74 0.79 -37.27
C CYS A 30 -1.16 -0.54 -37.76
N SER A 31 0.17 -0.65 -37.84
CA SER A 31 0.85 -1.95 -37.79
C SER A 31 2.36 -1.78 -37.63
N ILE A 32 2.92 -2.43 -36.62
CA ILE A 32 4.26 -3.04 -36.54
C ILE A 32 5.46 -2.07 -36.55
N ALA A 33 6.05 -1.86 -35.35
CA ALA A 33 7.49 -1.63 -35.22
C ALA A 33 7.98 -2.02 -33.82
N TYR A 34 7.96 -3.32 -33.55
CA TYR A 34 8.81 -3.90 -32.50
C TYR A 34 9.97 -4.57 -33.26
N ASP A 35 10.95 -3.79 -33.69
CA ASP A 35 12.32 -4.24 -33.96
C ASP A 35 13.15 -3.07 -34.53
N ARG A 36 13.99 -2.48 -33.67
CA ARG A 36 15.25 -1.79 -34.03
C ARG A 36 15.73 -0.86 -32.90
N ALA A 37 16.28 -1.45 -31.87
CA ALA A 37 17.16 -0.75 -30.94
C ALA A 37 18.39 -1.63 -30.62
N ARG A 38 19.10 -2.05 -31.68
CA ARG A 38 20.49 -2.51 -31.58
C ARG A 38 21.24 -1.77 -32.66
N GLN A 39 21.95 -0.74 -32.28
CA GLN A 39 23.14 -0.15 -32.86
C GLN A 39 23.18 1.36 -32.64
N CYS A 40 23.59 1.78 -31.46
CA CYS A 40 24.32 3.02 -31.28
C CYS A 40 25.43 2.75 -30.28
N HIS A 41 26.62 2.43 -30.81
CA HIS A 41 27.88 2.46 -30.08
C HIS A 41 28.20 3.91 -29.75
N ASN A 42 28.17 4.28 -28.48
CA ASN A 42 28.77 5.49 -27.97
C ASN A 42 29.95 5.11 -27.04
N PRO A 43 31.22 5.39 -27.44
CA PRO A 43 32.39 4.92 -26.69
C PRO A 43 32.85 5.88 -25.56
N GLN A 44 31.96 6.58 -24.87
CA GLN A 44 32.32 7.47 -23.76
C GLN A 44 31.50 7.25 -22.47
N LEU A 45 31.46 6.02 -21.97
CA LEU A 45 31.05 5.76 -20.59
C LEU A 45 32.02 4.78 -19.94
N GLY A 46 33.24 5.29 -19.73
CA GLY A 46 34.20 4.64 -18.84
C GLY A 46 33.82 4.84 -17.38
N LYS A 47 33.91 3.73 -16.62
CA LYS A 47 33.90 3.61 -15.16
C LYS A 47 32.53 3.55 -14.47
N PHE A 48 31.74 2.53 -14.77
CA PHE A 48 30.88 1.98 -13.73
C PHE A 48 31.66 0.94 -12.92
N ARG A 49 31.97 1.32 -11.70
CA ARG A 49 32.53 0.44 -10.67
C ARG A 49 31.47 -0.63 -10.38
N THR A 50 31.82 -1.88 -10.69
CA THR A 50 31.08 -3.07 -10.27
C THR A 50 31.05 -3.06 -8.74
N LEU A 51 29.92 -2.66 -8.16
CA LEU A 51 29.63 -2.89 -6.75
C LEU A 51 29.41 -4.39 -6.59
N LEU A 52 30.40 -5.08 -6.08
CA LEU A 52 30.28 -6.41 -5.50
C LEU A 52 29.18 -6.35 -4.44
N VAL A 53 28.01 -6.91 -4.75
CA VAL A 53 26.98 -7.20 -3.75
C VAL A 53 27.58 -8.27 -2.85
N SER A 54 28.09 -7.83 -1.69
CA SER A 54 28.46 -8.73 -0.61
C SER A 54 27.21 -9.51 -0.21
N ILE A 55 27.19 -10.79 -0.49
CA ILE A 55 26.21 -11.73 0.05
C ILE A 55 26.46 -11.74 1.57
N ILE A 56 25.64 -10.97 2.31
CA ILE A 56 25.60 -11.06 3.76
C ILE A 56 25.05 -12.44 4.07
N PRO A 57 25.77 -13.29 4.81
CA PRO A 57 25.24 -14.59 5.21
C PRO A 57 23.99 -14.36 6.05
N VAL A 58 22.87 -14.94 5.62
CA VAL A 58 21.64 -15.01 6.42
C VAL A 58 21.97 -15.87 7.62
N HIS A 59 22.17 -15.25 8.79
CA HIS A 59 22.24 -15.98 10.04
C HIS A 59 20.89 -16.70 10.25
N PRO A 60 20.88 -17.98 10.56
CA PRO A 60 19.64 -18.66 10.94
C PRO A 60 19.11 -17.98 12.21
N VAL A 61 17.97 -17.33 12.10
CA VAL A 61 17.23 -16.80 13.25
C VAL A 61 16.92 -17.98 14.16
N GLY A 62 17.36 -17.88 15.42
CA GLY A 62 17.25 -18.97 16.38
C GLY A 62 15.79 -19.46 16.52
N MET A 63 15.61 -20.76 16.61
CA MET A 63 14.33 -21.50 16.67
C MET A 63 13.35 -21.05 17.78
N ASN A 64 13.72 -20.12 18.66
CA ASN A 64 12.88 -19.62 19.75
C ASN A 64 11.99 -18.41 19.38
N ALA A 65 12.11 -17.83 18.16
CA ALA A 65 11.30 -16.70 17.74
C ALA A 65 9.99 -17.09 16.99
N LEU A 66 9.76 -18.38 16.75
CA LEU A 66 8.63 -18.88 15.95
C LEU A 66 7.43 -19.34 16.77
N SER A 67 7.46 -19.21 18.12
CA SER A 67 6.36 -19.72 18.97
C SER A 67 5.00 -19.06 18.69
N ASP A 68 5.00 -17.84 18.13
CA ASP A 68 3.81 -17.02 17.88
C ASP A 68 3.62 -16.68 16.39
N TRP A 69 4.12 -17.49 15.49
CA TRP A 69 3.99 -17.28 14.05
C TRP A 69 2.90 -18.19 13.45
N PRO A 70 2.10 -17.72 12.47
CA PRO A 70 2.06 -16.36 11.91
C PRO A 70 1.40 -15.33 12.84
N ARG A 71 1.78 -14.04 12.73
CA ARG A 71 1.17 -12.93 13.49
C ARG A 71 0.24 -12.09 12.62
N ASN A 72 0.09 -12.43 11.36
CA ASN A 72 -0.84 -11.75 10.45
C ASN A 72 -2.28 -11.98 10.90
N ARG A 73 -2.98 -10.89 11.22
CA ARG A 73 -4.35 -10.95 11.78
C ARG A 73 -5.37 -11.49 10.78
N LEU A 74 -5.13 -11.30 9.46
CA LEU A 74 -5.99 -11.84 8.43
C LEU A 74 -5.92 -13.37 8.43
N LEU A 75 -4.71 -13.95 8.46
CA LEU A 75 -4.52 -15.40 8.58
C LEU A 75 -5.09 -15.94 9.90
N LEU A 76 -4.84 -15.26 11.03
CA LEU A 76 -5.34 -15.64 12.36
C LEU A 76 -6.87 -15.55 12.50
N SER A 77 -7.55 -14.85 11.58
CA SER A 77 -9.02 -14.79 11.57
C SER A 77 -9.67 -16.05 11.00
N LEU A 78 -8.89 -16.92 10.34
CA LEU A 78 -9.36 -18.22 9.88
C LEU A 78 -9.68 -19.14 11.05
N PRO A 79 -10.62 -20.11 10.88
CA PRO A 79 -10.72 -21.24 11.81
C PRO A 79 -9.37 -21.97 11.90
N SER A 80 -8.98 -22.40 13.11
CA SER A 80 -7.68 -23.03 13.35
C SER A 80 -7.39 -24.21 12.41
N SER A 81 -8.38 -25.09 12.20
CA SER A 81 -8.24 -26.23 11.29
C SER A 81 -7.99 -25.84 9.82
N ASN A 82 -8.42 -24.65 9.39
CA ASN A 82 -8.12 -24.13 8.06
C ASN A 82 -6.71 -23.53 8.01
N LEU A 83 -6.30 -22.81 9.05
CA LEU A 83 -4.95 -22.27 9.16
C LEU A 83 -3.92 -23.41 9.22
N ASP A 84 -4.16 -24.44 10.03
CA ASP A 84 -3.28 -25.62 10.16
C ASP A 84 -3.01 -26.30 8.80
N ARG A 85 -4.02 -26.34 7.92
CA ARG A 85 -3.87 -26.86 6.55
C ARG A 85 -3.01 -25.99 5.65
N LEU A 86 -2.98 -24.68 5.90
CA LEU A 86 -2.17 -23.73 5.13
C LEU A 86 -0.73 -23.69 5.63
N MET A 87 -0.47 -23.98 6.91
CA MET A 87 0.85 -23.86 7.53
C MET A 87 2.00 -24.48 6.72
N PRO A 88 1.86 -25.70 6.12
CA PRO A 88 2.93 -26.28 5.32
C PRO A 88 3.30 -25.49 4.03
N GLU A 89 2.42 -24.60 3.58
CA GLU A 89 2.60 -23.78 2.38
C GLU A 89 3.09 -22.36 2.71
N LEU A 90 3.28 -22.07 4.00
CA LEU A 90 3.68 -20.76 4.50
C LEU A 90 5.17 -20.75 4.82
N GLU A 91 5.83 -19.63 4.51
CA GLU A 91 7.25 -19.39 4.80
C GLU A 91 7.39 -18.07 5.56
N HIS A 92 8.13 -18.09 6.66
CA HIS A 92 8.49 -16.88 7.40
C HIS A 92 9.66 -16.18 6.72
N ILE A 93 9.54 -14.88 6.47
CA ILE A 93 10.59 -14.05 5.89
C ILE A 93 10.75 -12.74 6.66
N HIS A 94 11.96 -12.17 6.60
CA HIS A 94 12.21 -10.79 7.05
C HIS A 94 12.23 -9.85 5.86
N CYS A 95 11.51 -8.73 5.94
CA CYS A 95 11.45 -7.68 4.94
C CYS A 95 12.27 -6.48 5.39
N ALA A 96 13.39 -6.21 4.71
CA ALA A 96 14.22 -5.05 4.99
C ALA A 96 13.55 -3.75 4.48
N ARG A 97 13.92 -2.60 5.05
CA ARG A 97 13.42 -1.29 4.60
C ARG A 97 13.68 -1.08 3.11
N ALA A 98 12.67 -0.59 2.40
CA ALA A 98 12.69 -0.32 0.96
C ALA A 98 12.92 -1.57 0.09
N GLN A 99 12.84 -2.76 0.66
CA GLN A 99 12.87 -4.00 -0.11
C GLN A 99 11.65 -4.08 -1.03
N ILE A 100 11.89 -4.24 -2.34
CA ILE A 100 10.83 -4.49 -3.30
C ILE A 100 10.41 -5.95 -3.16
N LEU A 101 9.16 -6.18 -2.80
CA LEU A 101 8.56 -7.51 -2.67
C LEU A 101 7.95 -7.96 -4.00
N MET A 102 7.49 -7.00 -4.81
CA MET A 102 6.93 -7.22 -6.13
C MET A 102 7.09 -5.94 -6.94
N ASP A 103 7.59 -6.03 -8.16
CA ASP A 103 7.71 -4.87 -9.04
C ASP A 103 6.53 -4.76 -10.01
N ALA A 104 6.30 -3.55 -10.52
CA ALA A 104 5.33 -3.34 -11.58
C ALA A 104 5.72 -4.16 -12.83
N ASP A 105 4.72 -4.68 -13.52
CA ASP A 105 4.83 -5.50 -14.73
C ASP A 105 5.64 -6.81 -14.56
N SER A 106 5.95 -7.18 -13.29
CA SER A 106 6.64 -8.44 -12.98
C SER A 106 5.65 -9.59 -12.73
N PRO A 107 6.11 -10.86 -12.86
CA PRO A 107 5.32 -12.00 -12.46
C PRO A 107 4.91 -11.93 -10.99
N LEU A 108 3.68 -12.36 -10.70
CA LEU A 108 3.14 -12.43 -9.37
C LEU A 108 3.40 -13.85 -8.83
N ASP A 109 4.61 -14.08 -8.29
CA ASP A 109 5.03 -15.41 -7.83
C ASP A 109 4.61 -15.72 -6.40
N HIS A 110 4.44 -14.66 -5.58
CA HIS A 110 4.15 -14.81 -4.15
C HIS A 110 3.10 -13.81 -3.67
N VAL A 111 2.38 -14.21 -2.63
CA VAL A 111 1.53 -13.35 -1.79
C VAL A 111 2.21 -13.22 -0.43
N PHE A 112 2.29 -12.00 0.09
CA PHE A 112 2.88 -11.70 1.39
C PHE A 112 1.80 -11.23 2.35
N PHE A 113 1.83 -11.76 3.56
CA PHE A 113 0.97 -11.40 4.68
C PHE A 113 1.88 -10.77 5.74
N PRO A 114 1.92 -9.45 5.91
CA PRO A 114 2.76 -8.82 6.92
C PRO A 114 2.40 -9.32 8.32
N ASP A 115 3.39 -9.77 9.09
CA ASP A 115 3.27 -10.17 10.49
C ASP A 115 3.58 -8.99 11.40
N THR A 116 4.64 -8.25 11.03
CA THR A 116 5.05 -6.96 11.62
C THR A 116 5.45 -6.01 10.50
N GLY A 117 5.67 -4.74 10.80
CA GLY A 117 6.01 -3.77 9.78
C GLY A 117 4.83 -3.39 8.87
N VAL A 118 5.12 -2.67 7.80
CA VAL A 118 4.13 -2.16 6.84
C VAL A 118 4.68 -2.23 5.43
N VAL A 119 3.87 -2.68 4.49
CA VAL A 119 4.17 -2.61 3.06
C VAL A 119 3.30 -1.56 2.38
N SER A 120 3.86 -0.88 1.37
CA SER A 120 3.16 0.10 0.55
C SER A 120 2.94 -0.41 -0.85
N VAL A 121 1.74 -0.16 -1.35
CA VAL A 121 1.37 -0.32 -2.75
C VAL A 121 1.56 1.03 -3.44
N VAL A 122 2.50 1.11 -4.38
CA VAL A 122 2.88 2.37 -5.01
C VAL A 122 2.74 2.33 -6.53
N ALA A 123 2.31 3.45 -7.10
CA ALA A 123 2.46 3.73 -8.52
C ALA A 123 3.88 4.25 -8.76
N VAL A 124 4.48 3.81 -9.86
CA VAL A 124 5.81 4.27 -10.32
C VAL A 124 5.63 5.00 -11.64
N TYR A 125 6.11 6.22 -11.72
CA TYR A 125 6.00 7.06 -12.90
C TYR A 125 7.29 7.08 -13.72
N ALA A 126 7.21 7.52 -14.97
CA ALA A 126 8.34 7.53 -15.91
C ALA A 126 9.50 8.42 -15.46
N ASP A 127 9.25 9.44 -14.65
CA ASP A 127 10.26 10.32 -14.05
C ASP A 127 10.92 9.72 -12.79
N GLY A 128 10.53 8.50 -12.42
CA GLY A 128 11.01 7.81 -11.23
C GLY A 128 10.28 8.21 -9.94
N SER A 129 9.33 9.14 -10.00
CA SER A 129 8.51 9.47 -8.83
C SER A 129 7.61 8.30 -8.43
N ILE A 130 7.35 8.18 -7.13
CA ILE A 130 6.45 7.16 -6.57
C ILE A 130 5.36 7.83 -5.74
N ILE A 131 4.15 7.31 -5.85
CA ILE A 131 3.01 7.76 -5.03
C ILE A 131 2.36 6.55 -4.38
N GLU A 132 2.15 6.63 -3.08
CA GLU A 132 1.44 5.59 -2.34
C GLU A 132 -0.06 5.62 -2.67
N MET A 133 -0.57 4.48 -3.06
CA MET A 133 -2.00 4.26 -3.29
C MET A 133 -2.67 3.60 -2.09
N ALA A 134 -1.97 2.68 -1.42
CA ALA A 134 -2.47 1.99 -0.25
C ALA A 134 -1.32 1.47 0.63
N THR A 135 -1.61 1.25 1.90
CA THR A 135 -0.73 0.57 2.85
C THR A 135 -1.38 -0.71 3.33
N ILE A 136 -0.56 -1.73 3.58
CA ILE A 136 -0.96 -3.04 4.07
C ILE A 136 -0.09 -3.38 5.27
N GLY A 137 -0.72 -3.72 6.38
CA GLY A 137 -0.07 -4.24 7.57
C GLY A 137 -0.58 -5.64 7.90
N ARG A 138 -0.52 -6.00 9.17
CA ARG A 138 -0.94 -7.32 9.66
C ARG A 138 -2.45 -7.61 9.50
N GLU A 139 -3.24 -6.64 9.09
CA GLU A 139 -4.66 -6.80 8.77
C GLU A 139 -4.93 -7.29 7.35
N GLY A 140 -3.91 -7.46 6.52
CA GLY A 140 -4.10 -7.72 5.11
C GLY A 140 -3.01 -8.56 4.45
N CYS A 141 -3.06 -8.62 3.12
CA CYS A 141 -2.06 -9.27 2.29
C CYS A 141 -1.78 -8.46 1.01
N THR A 142 -0.62 -8.73 0.40
CA THR A 142 -0.26 -8.17 -0.90
C THR A 142 -0.96 -8.92 -2.03
N ALA A 143 -0.71 -8.45 -3.26
CA ALA A 143 -1.15 -9.15 -4.46
C ALA A 143 -2.68 -9.38 -4.53
N VAL A 144 -3.45 -8.35 -4.19
CA VAL A 144 -4.92 -8.38 -4.28
C VAL A 144 -5.40 -8.89 -5.64
N GLN A 145 -4.64 -8.64 -6.70
CA GLN A 145 -4.94 -9.10 -8.06
C GLN A 145 -4.90 -10.64 -8.19
N ALA A 146 -4.10 -11.34 -7.36
CA ALA A 146 -4.04 -12.81 -7.35
C ALA A 146 -5.39 -13.45 -7.00
N ILE A 147 -6.21 -12.75 -6.20
CA ILE A 147 -7.55 -13.19 -5.81
C ILE A 147 -8.45 -13.35 -7.05
N PHE A 148 -8.20 -12.57 -8.08
CA PHE A 148 -8.91 -12.62 -9.38
C PHE A 148 -8.16 -13.43 -10.46
N GLY A 149 -7.11 -14.15 -10.09
CA GLY A 149 -6.36 -15.00 -11.00
C GLY A 149 -5.27 -14.28 -11.82
N ALA A 150 -4.93 -13.03 -11.49
CA ALA A 150 -3.84 -12.32 -12.16
C ALA A 150 -2.50 -13.03 -11.96
N THR A 151 -1.67 -13.02 -13.01
CA THR A 151 -0.34 -13.63 -13.02
C THR A 151 0.79 -12.61 -12.99
N SER A 152 0.47 -11.32 -13.12
CA SER A 152 1.41 -10.20 -13.05
C SER A 152 0.81 -9.07 -12.24
N SER A 153 1.66 -8.17 -11.74
CA SER A 153 1.26 -6.98 -11.00
C SER A 153 1.38 -5.74 -11.87
N SER A 154 0.42 -4.83 -11.77
CA SER A 154 0.49 -3.49 -12.38
C SER A 154 1.08 -2.43 -11.43
N VAL A 155 1.46 -2.83 -10.22
CA VAL A 155 1.93 -1.92 -9.17
C VAL A 155 3.19 -2.46 -8.51
N ARG A 156 4.01 -1.57 -7.94
CA ARG A 156 5.11 -1.97 -7.08
C ARG A 156 4.65 -2.10 -5.64
N ILE A 157 5.13 -3.14 -4.96
CA ILE A 157 4.94 -3.36 -3.51
C ILE A 157 6.31 -3.37 -2.86
N LEU A 158 6.48 -2.55 -1.84
CA LEU A 158 7.75 -2.43 -1.11
C LEU A 158 7.52 -2.39 0.41
N ALA A 159 8.50 -2.91 1.17
CA ALA A 159 8.50 -2.83 2.61
C ALA A 159 8.85 -1.40 3.05
N GLN A 160 7.87 -0.68 3.57
CA GLN A 160 8.01 0.71 4.01
C GLN A 160 8.57 0.79 5.43
N ILE A 161 7.96 0.05 6.34
CA ILE A 161 8.46 -0.18 7.69
C ILE A 161 8.98 -1.61 7.72
N PRO A 162 10.28 -1.82 8.06
CA PRO A 162 10.85 -3.16 8.11
C PRO A 162 10.13 -4.03 9.13
N GLY A 163 10.09 -5.32 8.88
CA GLY A 163 9.45 -6.29 9.76
C GLY A 163 9.37 -7.66 9.12
N ASP A 164 8.64 -8.56 9.74
CA ASP A 164 8.49 -9.93 9.26
C ASP A 164 7.19 -10.09 8.47
N ALA A 165 7.17 -11.05 7.58
CA ALA A 165 6.00 -11.41 6.80
C ALA A 165 5.92 -12.93 6.59
N THR A 166 4.70 -13.41 6.48
CA THR A 166 4.38 -14.74 6.02
C THR A 166 4.25 -14.72 4.50
N LYS A 167 5.06 -15.51 3.80
CA LYS A 167 5.06 -15.63 2.34
C LYS A 167 4.37 -16.91 1.92
N MET A 168 3.53 -16.85 0.88
CA MET A 168 2.88 -17.99 0.25
C MET A 168 3.10 -17.93 -1.25
N SER A 169 3.41 -19.05 -1.91
CA SER A 169 3.50 -19.08 -3.36
C SER A 169 2.13 -18.81 -4.00
N ARG A 170 2.10 -18.16 -5.17
CA ARG A 170 0.86 -17.94 -5.93
C ARG A 170 0.13 -19.25 -6.21
N ALA A 171 0.86 -20.33 -6.52
CA ALA A 171 0.26 -21.64 -6.76
C ALA A 171 -0.45 -22.19 -5.52
N ALA A 172 0.17 -22.08 -4.33
CA ALA A 172 -0.45 -22.47 -3.07
C ALA A 172 -1.67 -21.59 -2.74
N PHE A 173 -1.56 -20.28 -2.97
CA PHE A 173 -2.65 -19.34 -2.79
C PHE A 173 -3.86 -19.70 -3.67
N THR A 174 -3.63 -19.97 -4.96
CA THR A 174 -4.70 -20.40 -5.87
C THR A 174 -5.36 -21.70 -5.41
N ARG A 175 -4.57 -22.71 -5.03
CA ARG A 175 -5.12 -23.95 -4.45
C ARG A 175 -5.97 -23.69 -3.20
N ALA A 176 -5.49 -22.81 -2.31
CA ALA A 176 -6.23 -22.45 -1.09
C ALA A 176 -7.56 -21.74 -1.43
N MET A 177 -7.57 -20.85 -2.41
CA MET A 177 -8.78 -20.19 -2.91
C MET A 177 -9.81 -21.18 -3.46
N GLU A 178 -9.36 -22.23 -4.15
CA GLU A 178 -10.22 -23.25 -4.75
C GLU A 178 -10.75 -24.24 -3.72
N SER A 179 -9.87 -24.75 -2.84
CA SER A 179 -10.15 -25.89 -1.96
C SER A 179 -10.66 -25.50 -0.57
N THR A 180 -10.49 -24.24 -0.12
CA THR A 180 -10.84 -23.81 1.24
C THR A 180 -11.88 -22.67 1.19
N PRO A 181 -13.19 -22.96 1.30
CA PRO A 181 -14.24 -21.95 1.24
C PRO A 181 -14.09 -20.82 2.26
N ALA A 182 -13.62 -21.11 3.48
CA ALA A 182 -13.38 -20.11 4.50
C ALA A 182 -12.28 -19.13 4.10
N PHE A 183 -11.17 -19.64 3.50
CA PHE A 183 -10.09 -18.79 2.99
C PHE A 183 -10.57 -17.90 1.83
N ARG A 184 -11.31 -18.46 0.88
CA ARG A 184 -11.89 -17.72 -0.25
C ARG A 184 -12.81 -16.60 0.22
N SER A 185 -13.74 -16.89 1.14
CA SER A 185 -14.63 -15.87 1.73
C SER A 185 -13.84 -14.75 2.42
N LEU A 186 -12.82 -15.12 3.19
CA LEU A 186 -11.96 -14.16 3.86
C LEU A 186 -11.23 -13.24 2.86
N MET A 187 -10.70 -13.81 1.77
CA MET A 187 -10.01 -13.03 0.73
C MET A 187 -10.96 -12.07 0.01
N PHE A 188 -12.21 -12.46 -0.28
CA PHE A 188 -13.18 -11.55 -0.88
C PHE A 188 -13.58 -10.41 0.07
N ASN A 189 -13.79 -10.68 1.36
CA ASN A 189 -14.01 -9.63 2.34
C ASN A 189 -12.81 -8.68 2.45
N TYR A 190 -11.59 -9.22 2.38
CA TYR A 190 -10.37 -8.42 2.38
C TYR A 190 -10.27 -7.51 1.14
N VAL A 191 -10.58 -8.02 -0.06
CA VAL A 191 -10.60 -7.18 -1.28
C VAL A 191 -11.57 -6.02 -1.12
N GLN A 192 -12.77 -6.29 -0.60
CA GLN A 192 -13.75 -5.22 -0.36
C GLN A 192 -13.21 -4.19 0.63
N ALA A 193 -12.63 -4.63 1.75
CA ALA A 193 -12.01 -3.74 2.75
C ALA A 193 -10.85 -2.91 2.16
N PHE A 194 -10.03 -3.54 1.32
CA PHE A 194 -8.92 -2.87 0.63
C PHE A 194 -9.43 -1.80 -0.36
N LEU A 195 -10.46 -2.12 -1.16
CA LEU A 195 -11.10 -1.15 -2.05
C LEU A 195 -11.69 0.03 -1.29
N GLU A 196 -12.36 -0.19 -0.16
CA GLU A 196 -12.86 0.88 0.70
C GLU A 196 -11.73 1.81 1.17
N GLN A 197 -10.60 1.26 1.59
CA GLN A 197 -9.42 2.05 1.97
C GLN A 197 -8.91 2.90 0.80
N VAL A 198 -8.81 2.32 -0.40
CA VAL A 198 -8.33 3.03 -1.60
C VAL A 198 -9.30 4.13 -2.00
N MET A 199 -10.60 3.86 -2.08
CA MET A 199 -11.62 4.85 -2.45
C MET A 199 -11.65 6.03 -1.48
N VAL A 200 -11.61 5.75 -0.16
CA VAL A 200 -11.53 6.81 0.86
C VAL A 200 -10.23 7.60 0.73
N SER A 201 -9.11 6.96 0.41
CA SER A 201 -7.83 7.65 0.23
C SER A 201 -7.83 8.59 -0.97
N VAL A 202 -8.44 8.18 -2.08
CA VAL A 202 -8.60 9.03 -3.28
C VAL A 202 -9.44 10.28 -2.95
N ALA A 203 -10.61 10.10 -2.34
CA ALA A 203 -11.47 11.22 -1.94
C ALA A 203 -10.76 12.14 -0.94
N CYS A 204 -10.09 11.57 0.06
CA CYS A 204 -9.34 12.30 1.08
C CYS A 204 -8.24 13.18 0.47
N ASN A 205 -7.55 12.71 -0.58
CA ASN A 205 -6.51 13.47 -1.27
C ASN A 205 -7.06 14.72 -1.97
N GLY A 206 -8.32 14.71 -2.40
CA GLY A 206 -8.96 15.84 -3.07
C GLY A 206 -9.55 16.90 -2.14
N VAL A 207 -9.92 16.53 -0.90
CA VAL A 207 -10.72 17.42 -0.03
C VAL A 207 -10.00 17.85 1.25
N HIS A 208 -9.08 17.02 1.81
CA HIS A 208 -8.50 17.29 3.11
C HIS A 208 -7.12 17.92 3.03
N SER A 209 -6.83 18.80 4.00
CA SER A 209 -5.53 19.46 4.12
C SER A 209 -4.41 18.46 4.35
N LEU A 210 -3.18 18.81 3.96
CA LEU A 210 -2.02 17.94 4.17
C LEU A 210 -1.81 17.60 5.64
N LYS A 211 -2.06 18.54 6.56
CA LYS A 211 -1.97 18.30 8.01
C LYS A 211 -2.91 17.19 8.46
N GLN A 212 -4.18 17.22 8.02
CA GLN A 212 -5.16 16.19 8.33
C GLN A 212 -4.80 14.84 7.72
N ARG A 213 -4.31 14.84 6.47
CA ARG A 213 -3.85 13.64 5.76
C ARG A 213 -2.62 13.03 6.44
N LEU A 214 -1.67 13.86 6.88
CA LEU A 214 -0.49 13.41 7.64
C LEU A 214 -0.88 12.79 8.98
N ALA A 215 -1.76 13.43 9.74
CA ALA A 215 -2.26 12.89 11.02
C ALA A 215 -2.95 11.53 10.80
N ARG A 216 -3.83 11.41 9.79
CA ARG A 216 -4.45 10.15 9.39
C ARG A 216 -3.42 9.08 9.06
N TRP A 217 -2.43 9.44 8.24
CA TRP A 217 -1.40 8.49 7.79
C TRP A 217 -0.57 7.96 8.97
N LEU A 218 -0.12 8.83 9.88
CA LEU A 218 0.63 8.45 11.08
C LEU A 218 -0.19 7.50 11.97
N LEU A 219 -1.48 7.76 12.17
CA LEU A 219 -2.37 6.89 12.92
C LEU A 219 -2.53 5.52 12.25
N MET A 220 -2.67 5.48 10.92
CA MET A 220 -2.76 4.23 10.17
C MET A 220 -1.47 3.40 10.27
N MET A 221 -0.29 4.05 10.29
CA MET A 221 0.99 3.36 10.49
C MET A 221 1.07 2.77 11.91
N ARG A 222 0.68 3.55 12.91
CA ARG A 222 0.66 3.12 14.30
C ARG A 222 -0.28 1.94 14.54
N ASP A 223 -1.47 1.94 13.93
CA ASP A 223 -2.45 0.83 14.08
C ASP A 223 -1.93 -0.49 13.49
N ARG A 224 -0.98 -0.42 12.54
CA ARG A 224 -0.34 -1.57 11.91
C ARG A 224 0.94 -2.02 12.63
N GLY A 225 1.57 -1.13 13.36
CA GLY A 225 2.73 -1.40 14.20
C GLY A 225 2.35 -1.63 15.65
N ASP A 226 3.34 -1.94 16.48
CA ASP A 226 3.18 -2.09 17.93
C ASP A 226 3.66 -0.85 18.71
N ASP A 227 4.42 0.05 18.05
CA ASP A 227 5.07 1.19 18.68
C ASP A 227 4.47 2.53 18.25
N ASP A 228 4.48 3.49 19.17
CA ASP A 228 4.19 4.90 18.88
C ASP A 228 5.38 5.61 18.20
N ALA A 229 6.56 4.99 18.21
CA ALA A 229 7.80 5.46 17.60
C ALA A 229 7.97 4.91 16.18
N LEU A 230 7.44 5.61 15.20
CA LEU A 230 7.45 5.20 13.80
C LEU A 230 8.79 5.52 13.14
N GLN A 231 9.47 4.52 12.60
CA GLN A 231 10.77 4.64 11.92
C GLN A 231 10.62 5.23 10.51
N ILE A 232 10.32 6.52 10.45
CA ILE A 232 9.89 7.23 9.24
C ILE A 232 10.73 8.49 9.04
N THR A 233 11.16 8.74 7.78
CA THR A 233 11.86 9.97 7.39
C THR A 233 10.90 10.98 6.76
N GLN A 234 11.26 12.26 6.78
CA GLN A 234 10.46 13.30 6.11
C GLN A 234 10.43 13.13 4.58
N ASN A 235 11.48 12.57 3.98
CA ASN A 235 11.47 12.25 2.55
C ASN A 235 10.40 11.20 2.25
N LEU A 236 10.38 10.13 3.04
CA LEU A 236 9.36 9.08 2.90
C LEU A 236 7.94 9.63 3.07
N LEU A 237 7.71 10.49 4.07
CA LEU A 237 6.41 11.15 4.25
C LEU A 237 6.00 11.99 3.03
N ALA A 238 6.97 12.70 2.42
CA ALA A 238 6.73 13.52 1.23
C ALA A 238 6.35 12.65 0.03
N GLU A 239 7.06 11.56 -0.21
CA GLU A 239 6.77 10.56 -1.24
C GLU A 239 5.38 9.94 -1.06
N MET A 240 5.08 9.45 0.16
CA MET A 240 3.82 8.76 0.45
C MET A 240 2.60 9.67 0.37
N LEU A 241 2.75 10.95 0.72
CA LEU A 241 1.65 11.92 0.65
C LEU A 241 1.59 12.71 -0.67
N GLY A 242 2.52 12.42 -1.60
CA GLY A 242 2.56 13.04 -2.93
C GLY A 242 2.81 14.55 -2.89
N VAL A 243 3.74 15.01 -2.02
CA VAL A 243 4.04 16.43 -1.85
C VAL A 243 5.55 16.67 -1.76
N GLN A 244 5.97 17.92 -1.90
CA GLN A 244 7.37 18.29 -1.73
C GLN A 244 7.79 18.28 -0.25
N ARG A 245 9.07 17.96 0.03
CA ARG A 245 9.63 17.90 1.38
C ARG A 245 9.41 19.17 2.24
N PRO A 246 9.56 20.41 1.72
CA PRO A 246 9.28 21.61 2.53
C PRO A 246 7.82 21.63 3.03
N THR A 247 6.88 21.21 2.19
CA THR A 247 5.46 21.20 2.53
C THR A 247 5.14 20.22 3.66
N ILE A 248 5.74 19.00 3.62
CA ILE A 248 5.58 18.02 4.71
C ILE A 248 6.26 18.49 6.00
N THR A 249 7.42 19.17 5.88
CA THR A 249 8.13 19.73 7.04
C THR A 249 7.27 20.75 7.78
N ASN A 250 6.54 21.59 7.06
CA ASN A 250 5.62 22.57 7.64
C ASN A 250 4.42 21.90 8.33
N ALA A 251 3.76 20.96 7.65
CA ALA A 251 2.61 20.24 8.22
C ALA A 251 3.00 19.42 9.47
N ALA A 252 4.14 18.73 9.44
CA ALA A 252 4.66 18.02 10.61
C ALA A 252 5.06 18.98 11.75
N GLY A 253 5.61 20.16 11.41
CA GLY A 253 5.91 21.21 12.38
C GLY A 253 4.66 21.77 13.08
N GLU A 254 3.52 21.82 12.39
CA GLU A 254 2.25 22.20 13.03
C GLU A 254 1.78 21.17 14.04
N LEU A 255 1.85 19.88 13.71
CA LEU A 255 1.49 18.79 14.62
C LEU A 255 2.44 18.74 15.84
N GLU A 256 3.73 19.00 15.64
CA GLU A 256 4.72 19.02 16.71
C GLU A 256 4.50 20.22 17.66
N ARG A 257 4.26 21.43 17.12
CA ARG A 257 3.92 22.62 17.93
C ARG A 257 2.63 22.45 18.74
N ALA A 258 1.71 21.63 18.24
CA ALA A 258 0.50 21.25 18.96
C ALA A 258 0.73 20.14 20.00
N GLY A 259 1.97 19.65 20.17
CA GLY A 259 2.31 18.59 21.14
C GLY A 259 1.82 17.19 20.76
N LEU A 260 1.37 16.98 19.52
CA LEU A 260 0.76 15.71 19.09
C LEU A 260 1.81 14.67 18.68
N ILE A 261 2.94 15.15 18.17
CA ILE A 261 4.06 14.31 17.72
C ILE A 261 5.40 14.92 18.14
N ALA A 262 6.45 14.09 18.19
CA ALA A 262 7.85 14.54 18.24
C ALA A 262 8.57 14.06 16.98
N ARG A 263 9.43 14.93 16.40
CA ARG A 263 10.23 14.60 15.20
C ARG A 263 11.67 14.34 15.57
N GLY A 264 12.18 13.16 15.24
CA GLY A 264 13.59 12.80 15.31
C GLY A 264 14.25 12.74 13.92
N ARG A 265 15.52 12.38 13.90
CA ARG A 265 16.31 12.32 12.66
C ARG A 265 15.76 11.34 11.62
N ARG A 266 15.22 10.18 12.05
CA ARG A 266 14.65 9.12 11.21
C ARG A 266 13.39 8.52 11.84
N GLN A 267 12.71 9.28 12.68
CA GLN A 267 11.62 8.80 13.51
C GLN A 267 10.61 9.91 13.71
N VAL A 268 9.35 9.53 13.78
CA VAL A 268 8.25 10.35 14.27
C VAL A 268 7.60 9.58 15.41
N THR A 269 7.49 10.19 16.59
CA THR A 269 6.84 9.59 17.76
C THR A 269 5.49 10.26 17.98
N ILE A 270 4.43 9.49 18.13
CA ILE A 270 3.11 9.97 18.51
C ILE A 270 3.11 10.19 20.03
N LEU A 271 2.89 11.42 20.44
CA LEU A 271 2.88 11.82 21.88
C LEU A 271 1.46 11.82 22.45
N ASP A 272 0.50 12.31 21.65
CA ASP A 272 -0.91 12.40 22.03
C ASP A 272 -1.76 11.77 20.90
N ARG A 273 -2.11 10.50 21.08
CA ARG A 273 -2.94 9.77 20.08
C ARG A 273 -4.36 10.32 20.01
N PRO A 274 -5.09 10.61 21.13
CA PRO A 274 -6.40 11.24 21.06
C PRO A 274 -6.38 12.60 20.35
N GLY A 275 -5.43 13.47 20.66
CA GLY A 275 -5.25 14.74 19.98
C GLY A 275 -4.92 14.59 18.50
N LEU A 276 -4.11 13.59 18.12
CA LEU A 276 -3.79 13.30 16.73
C LEU A 276 -5.02 12.79 15.96
N VAL A 277 -5.89 12.00 16.60
CA VAL A 277 -7.20 11.59 16.03
C VAL A 277 -8.08 12.82 15.80
N ALA A 278 -8.16 13.75 16.74
CA ALA A 278 -8.91 15.00 16.58
C ALA A 278 -8.33 15.91 15.47
N ALA A 279 -7.02 15.88 15.26
CA ALA A 279 -6.32 16.62 14.20
C ALA A 279 -6.41 15.94 12.82
N SER A 280 -6.78 14.68 12.76
CA SER A 280 -6.98 13.95 11.51
C SER A 280 -8.33 14.29 10.85
N CYS A 281 -8.49 13.89 9.58
CA CYS A 281 -9.82 13.91 8.95
C CYS A 281 -10.65 12.70 9.38
N GLU A 282 -11.96 12.80 9.21
CA GLU A 282 -12.94 11.72 9.46
C GLU A 282 -12.63 10.43 8.68
N CYS A 283 -11.87 10.53 7.58
CA CYS A 283 -11.43 9.39 6.78
C CYS A 283 -10.70 8.33 7.61
N TYR A 284 -10.02 8.70 8.70
CA TYR A 284 -9.38 7.74 9.58
C TYR A 284 -10.41 6.81 10.24
N GLN A 285 -11.43 7.39 10.86
CA GLN A 285 -12.47 6.59 11.52
C GLN A 285 -13.34 5.85 10.52
N LEU A 286 -13.62 6.47 9.36
CA LEU A 286 -14.42 5.87 8.30
C LEU A 286 -13.77 4.58 7.78
N VAL A 287 -12.47 4.60 7.46
CA VAL A 287 -11.73 3.39 7.03
C VAL A 287 -11.76 2.32 8.12
N ARG A 288 -11.47 2.69 9.38
CA ARG A 288 -11.48 1.74 10.49
C ARG A 288 -12.85 1.05 10.65
N ALA A 289 -13.93 1.83 10.64
CA ALA A 289 -15.27 1.29 10.80
C ALA A 289 -15.66 0.33 9.67
N ARG A 290 -15.34 0.71 8.41
CA ARG A 290 -15.65 -0.12 7.23
C ARG A 290 -14.84 -1.41 7.22
N VAL A 291 -13.54 -1.32 7.49
CA VAL A 291 -12.68 -2.52 7.57
C VAL A 291 -13.11 -3.42 8.72
N ALA A 292 -13.41 -2.88 9.91
CA ALA A 292 -13.88 -3.67 11.05
C ALA A 292 -15.22 -4.37 10.78
N ALA A 293 -16.10 -3.78 9.98
CA ALA A 293 -17.36 -4.41 9.58
C ALA A 293 -17.16 -5.64 8.68
N LEU A 294 -16.16 -5.62 7.80
CA LEU A 294 -15.84 -6.70 6.86
C LEU A 294 -14.89 -7.74 7.46
N LEU A 295 -14.00 -7.29 8.33
CA LEU A 295 -12.91 -8.06 8.94
C LEU A 295 -12.85 -7.82 10.46
N PRO A 296 -13.85 -8.25 11.23
CA PRO A 296 -14.04 -7.84 12.63
C PRO A 296 -12.89 -8.27 13.57
N LYS A 297 -12.06 -9.24 13.17
CA LYS A 297 -10.94 -9.74 13.97
C LYS A 297 -9.59 -9.12 13.63
N THR A 298 -9.53 -8.25 12.62
CA THR A 298 -8.25 -7.76 12.08
C THR A 298 -7.90 -6.34 12.57
N TYR A 299 -8.90 -5.54 12.91
CA TYR A 299 -8.75 -4.22 13.50
C TYR A 299 -9.16 -4.26 14.97
N ALA A 300 -8.20 -4.30 15.86
CA ALA A 300 -8.40 -4.16 17.31
C ALA A 300 -8.04 -2.74 17.75
#